data_809fe90ca80d49d09ea6dd361b529af0
#
_entry.id   809fe90ca80d49d09ea6dd361b529af0
#
_cell.length_a   1.000
_cell.length_b   1.000
_cell.length_c   1.000
_cell.angle_alpha   90.00
_cell.angle_beta   90.00
_cell.angle_gamma   90.00
#
_symmetry.space_group_name_H-M   'P 1'
#
loop_
_entity.id
_entity.type
_entity.pdbx_description
1 polymer ?
#
loop_
_entity_poly.entity_id
_entity_poly.type
_entity_poly.pdbx_seq_one_letter_code
_entity_poly.pdbx_strand_id
1 'polypeptide(L)'
;RQYSMETLTGSPATIDEIFKLFKEENAGLIYPDHNDEIPLIAYSWLANEARGRQMFREYDIDAPFPSVFNYPAGSFFWARTEALKPIFDKYYSLDDFEVEAGQTDGTLAHALERILPFICEKQGFEQFILSPMEEQKVKQHKSTLAFKEYFKLDKQALIMELSQYEIISFDIFDTLFTRSVVDPDDVFDLMSEAIYKKYNKKVDFKTLRKKAEAEAVEENEAFTNISHIYGKLSKDKTIGEFATALKDMEIDLEYKLCQPRKDMVEVYSALKSMGKTVILTSDMYLSKPHIAAMLHKCHVSYYDDLILSCEVGARKDDGSIWELIFEHYPKEYFVHVGDNFRSDSQILMDNGVKSFTVLSPKALLELSDFSYLLDYTMDSRFTRSMRVANSLMLGHALN
;
A
#
# COMPACT_ATOMS: atom_id res chain seq x y z
N ARG A 1 -7.36 -24.50 -6.60
CA ARG A 1 -8.69 -24.99 -7.07
C ARG A 1 -9.27 -26.07 -6.17
N GLN A 2 -8.55 -27.19 -5.96
CA GLN A 2 -9.05 -28.30 -5.13
C GLN A 2 -9.39 -27.83 -3.72
N TYR A 3 -8.49 -27.13 -3.07
CA TYR A 3 -8.67 -26.53 -1.75
C TYR A 3 -9.97 -25.68 -1.66
N SER A 4 -10.15 -24.74 -2.60
CA SER A 4 -11.33 -23.85 -2.59
C SER A 4 -12.64 -24.61 -2.82
N MET A 5 -12.64 -25.60 -3.70
CA MET A 5 -13.81 -26.45 -3.93
C MET A 5 -14.14 -27.32 -2.71
N GLU A 6 -13.13 -27.93 -2.08
CA GLU A 6 -13.32 -28.73 -0.87
C GLU A 6 -13.84 -27.86 0.29
N THR A 7 -13.31 -26.65 0.45
CA THR A 7 -13.76 -25.71 1.49
C THR A 7 -15.21 -25.27 1.30
N LEU A 8 -15.67 -25.10 0.06
CA LEU A 8 -17.02 -24.59 -0.23
C LEU A 8 -18.06 -25.67 -0.47
N THR A 9 -17.67 -26.89 -0.85
CA THR A 9 -18.61 -27.95 -1.27
C THR A 9 -18.19 -29.35 -0.82
N GLY A 10 -17.15 -29.47 0.03
CA GLY A 10 -16.54 -30.77 0.37
C GLY A 10 -17.43 -31.71 1.17
N SER A 11 -18.49 -31.22 1.79
CA SER A 11 -19.45 -32.06 2.51
C SER A 11 -20.86 -31.47 2.55
N PRO A 12 -21.92 -32.31 2.72
CA PRO A 12 -23.27 -31.79 2.97
C PRO A 12 -23.33 -30.84 4.18
N ALA A 13 -22.58 -31.14 5.25
CA ALA A 13 -22.54 -30.31 6.45
C ALA A 13 -22.00 -28.91 6.17
N THR A 14 -20.97 -28.78 5.32
CA THR A 14 -20.42 -27.51 4.86
C THR A 14 -21.49 -26.69 4.12
N ILE A 15 -22.22 -27.34 3.23
CA ILE A 15 -23.29 -26.69 2.46
C ILE A 15 -24.44 -26.24 3.37
N ASP A 16 -24.83 -27.07 4.32
CA ASP A 16 -25.86 -26.72 5.31
C ASP A 16 -25.46 -25.52 6.17
N GLU A 17 -24.20 -25.44 6.58
CA GLU A 17 -23.68 -24.30 7.34
C GLU A 17 -23.68 -23.01 6.48
N ILE A 18 -23.26 -23.08 5.20
CA ILE A 18 -23.33 -21.94 4.27
C ILE A 18 -24.78 -21.45 4.14
N PHE A 19 -25.75 -22.36 3.94
CA PHE A 19 -27.16 -21.97 3.85
C PHE A 19 -27.71 -21.39 5.16
N LYS A 20 -27.22 -21.86 6.29
CA LYS A 20 -27.57 -21.31 7.61
C LYS A 20 -27.08 -19.86 7.72
N LEU A 21 -25.83 -19.56 7.31
CA LEU A 21 -25.29 -18.20 7.29
C LEU A 21 -26.13 -17.26 6.44
N PHE A 22 -26.56 -17.71 5.27
CA PHE A 22 -27.46 -16.92 4.43
C PHE A 22 -28.82 -16.66 5.07
N LYS A 23 -29.30 -17.54 5.94
CA LYS A 23 -30.61 -17.38 6.61
C LYS A 23 -30.54 -16.57 7.88
N GLU A 24 -29.49 -16.75 8.68
CA GLU A 24 -29.46 -16.32 10.08
C GLU A 24 -28.52 -15.11 10.30
N GLU A 25 -27.45 -14.97 9.47
CA GLU A 25 -26.34 -14.05 9.74
C GLU A 25 -26.20 -12.91 8.70
N ASN A 26 -27.23 -12.66 7.89
CA ASN A 26 -27.17 -11.62 6.84
C ASN A 26 -26.01 -11.76 5.85
N ALA A 27 -25.52 -12.99 5.63
CA ALA A 27 -24.44 -13.23 4.69
C ALA A 27 -24.82 -12.82 3.27
N GLY A 28 -23.94 -12.05 2.62
CA GLY A 28 -24.03 -11.68 1.21
C GLY A 28 -22.99 -12.36 0.36
N LEU A 29 -21.81 -12.61 0.93
CA LEU A 29 -20.66 -13.23 0.24
C LEU A 29 -19.97 -14.20 1.21
N ILE A 30 -19.71 -15.42 0.73
CA ILE A 30 -19.02 -16.47 1.49
C ILE A 30 -17.95 -17.09 0.60
N TYR A 31 -16.69 -17.10 1.05
CA TYR A 31 -15.57 -17.60 0.27
C TYR A 31 -14.53 -18.28 1.17
N PRO A 32 -13.65 -19.14 0.60
CA PRO A 32 -12.61 -19.80 1.39
C PRO A 32 -11.52 -18.81 1.78
N ASP A 33 -10.88 -19.06 2.91
CA ASP A 33 -9.59 -18.44 3.22
C ASP A 33 -8.55 -18.83 2.16
N HIS A 34 -7.54 -18.00 1.97
CA HIS A 34 -6.48 -18.32 1.06
C HIS A 34 -5.64 -19.48 1.60
N ASN A 35 -5.13 -20.33 0.73
CA ASN A 35 -4.21 -21.39 1.11
C ASN A 35 -2.79 -20.83 1.32
N ASP A 36 -1.91 -21.61 1.95
CA ASP A 36 -0.55 -21.22 2.29
C ASP A 36 0.35 -20.89 1.09
N GLU A 37 -0.07 -21.26 -0.13
CA GLU A 37 0.66 -20.96 -1.37
C GLU A 37 0.43 -19.54 -1.88
N ILE A 38 -0.58 -18.85 -1.36
CA ILE A 38 -0.90 -17.47 -1.76
C ILE A 38 -0.09 -16.51 -0.91
N PRO A 39 0.83 -15.74 -1.52
CA PRO A 39 1.70 -14.84 -0.76
C PRO A 39 0.92 -13.67 -0.18
N LEU A 40 1.44 -13.07 0.91
CA LEU A 40 0.84 -11.93 1.59
C LEU A 40 0.49 -10.77 0.63
N ILE A 41 1.32 -10.53 -0.38
CA ILE A 41 1.10 -9.47 -1.36
C ILE A 41 -0.22 -9.60 -2.13
N ALA A 42 -0.73 -10.83 -2.29
CA ALA A 42 -2.00 -11.07 -3.00
C ALA A 42 -3.21 -10.44 -2.29
N TYR A 43 -3.11 -10.16 -0.98
CA TYR A 43 -4.16 -9.50 -0.19
C TYR A 43 -4.19 -7.97 -0.38
N SER A 44 -3.82 -7.51 -1.56
CA SER A 44 -3.78 -6.09 -1.92
C SER A 44 -4.28 -5.86 -3.35
N TRP A 45 -4.31 -4.60 -3.76
CA TRP A 45 -4.70 -4.26 -5.14
C TRP A 45 -3.64 -4.59 -6.19
N LEU A 46 -2.35 -4.65 -5.83
CA LEU A 46 -1.23 -4.86 -6.74
C LEU A 46 -1.31 -3.94 -7.98
N ALA A 47 -1.23 -4.52 -9.18
CA ALA A 47 -1.35 -3.78 -10.45
C ALA A 47 -2.76 -3.18 -10.70
N ASN A 48 -3.76 -3.57 -9.90
CA ASN A 48 -5.14 -3.09 -10.03
C ASN A 48 -5.46 -1.87 -9.16
N GLU A 49 -4.50 -1.25 -8.46
CA GLU A 49 -4.80 -0.15 -7.53
C GLU A 49 -5.54 1.02 -8.20
N ALA A 50 -5.04 1.51 -9.33
CA ALA A 50 -5.68 2.60 -10.05
C ALA A 50 -7.11 2.26 -10.48
N ARG A 51 -7.31 1.03 -10.95
CA ARG A 51 -8.63 0.51 -11.36
C ARG A 51 -9.55 0.31 -10.16
N GLY A 52 -9.02 -0.20 -9.05
CA GLY A 52 -9.76 -0.32 -7.78
C GLY A 52 -10.28 1.03 -7.30
N ARG A 53 -9.42 2.06 -7.29
CA ARG A 53 -9.80 3.44 -6.95
C ARG A 53 -10.87 4.00 -7.90
N GLN A 54 -10.79 3.67 -9.19
CA GLN A 54 -11.84 4.03 -10.16
C GLN A 54 -13.15 3.33 -9.84
N MET A 55 -13.13 2.02 -9.57
CA MET A 55 -14.31 1.23 -9.21
C MET A 55 -14.97 1.71 -7.91
N PHE A 56 -14.21 2.11 -6.89
CA PHE A 56 -14.76 2.72 -5.68
C PHE A 56 -15.61 3.94 -6.00
N ARG A 57 -15.16 4.81 -6.93
CA ARG A 57 -15.95 5.97 -7.40
C ARG A 57 -17.16 5.56 -8.23
N GLU A 58 -16.98 4.62 -9.17
CA GLU A 58 -18.04 4.16 -10.08
C GLU A 58 -19.19 3.47 -9.36
N TYR A 59 -18.85 2.69 -8.32
CA TYR A 59 -19.83 2.01 -7.47
C TYR A 59 -20.22 2.85 -6.26
N ASP A 60 -19.75 4.10 -6.15
CA ASP A 60 -20.04 5.02 -5.05
C ASP A 60 -19.80 4.37 -3.67
N ILE A 61 -18.64 3.71 -3.51
CA ILE A 61 -18.24 3.08 -2.25
C ILE A 61 -17.64 4.15 -1.35
N ASP A 62 -18.38 4.55 -0.32
CA ASP A 62 -17.96 5.55 0.68
C ASP A 62 -17.27 4.85 1.86
N ALA A 63 -16.12 4.25 1.58
CA ALA A 63 -15.25 3.61 2.56
C ALA A 63 -13.79 3.98 2.29
N PRO A 64 -12.91 3.96 3.32
CA PRO A 64 -11.49 4.10 3.12
C PRO A 64 -10.97 3.07 2.10
N PHE A 65 -10.14 3.53 1.17
CA PHE A 65 -9.53 2.63 0.21
C PHE A 65 -8.42 1.83 0.92
N PRO A 66 -8.56 0.50 1.08
CA PRO A 66 -7.69 -0.28 1.92
C PRO A 66 -6.36 -0.61 1.22
N SER A 67 -5.30 -0.72 2.01
CA SER A 67 -4.00 -1.23 1.55
C SER A 67 -3.98 -2.76 1.52
N VAL A 68 -4.64 -3.39 2.51
CA VAL A 68 -4.73 -4.84 2.67
C VAL A 68 -6.18 -5.26 2.94
N PHE A 69 -6.62 -6.33 2.31
CA PHE A 69 -8.00 -6.83 2.42
C PHE A 69 -8.13 -8.26 1.93
N ASN A 70 -9.20 -8.91 2.34
CA ASN A 70 -9.59 -10.22 1.85
C ASN A 70 -10.54 -10.11 0.67
N TYR A 71 -10.48 -11.10 -0.23
CA TYR A 71 -11.37 -11.23 -1.37
C TYR A 71 -11.41 -12.69 -1.83
N PRO A 72 -12.42 -13.12 -2.60
CA PRO A 72 -12.56 -14.50 -3.07
C PRO A 72 -11.58 -14.83 -4.21
N ALA A 73 -10.28 -14.98 -3.89
CA ALA A 73 -9.24 -15.27 -4.87
C ALA A 73 -9.55 -16.53 -5.70
N GLY A 74 -9.40 -16.41 -7.02
CA GLY A 74 -9.80 -17.43 -7.99
C GLY A 74 -11.30 -17.48 -8.27
N SER A 75 -12.07 -16.50 -7.78
CA SER A 75 -13.53 -16.37 -7.96
C SER A 75 -14.32 -17.58 -7.45
N PHE A 76 -13.85 -18.19 -6.35
CA PHE A 76 -14.56 -19.27 -5.67
C PHE A 76 -15.36 -18.70 -4.50
N PHE A 77 -16.68 -18.61 -4.65
CA PHE A 77 -17.55 -18.08 -3.60
C PHE A 77 -19.01 -18.54 -3.76
N TRP A 78 -19.76 -18.39 -2.67
CA TRP A 78 -21.21 -18.35 -2.65
C TRP A 78 -21.65 -16.92 -2.43
N ALA A 79 -22.65 -16.45 -3.16
CA ALA A 79 -23.15 -15.08 -2.99
C ALA A 79 -24.67 -15.00 -3.06
N ARG A 80 -25.22 -14.04 -2.32
CA ARG A 80 -26.59 -13.60 -2.51
C ARG A 80 -26.64 -12.65 -3.72
N THR A 81 -27.53 -12.87 -4.64
CA THR A 81 -27.63 -12.05 -5.87
C THR A 81 -27.79 -10.57 -5.56
N GLU A 82 -28.56 -10.26 -4.52
CA GLU A 82 -28.81 -8.88 -4.07
C GLU A 82 -27.53 -8.19 -3.57
N ALA A 83 -26.63 -8.93 -2.94
CA ALA A 83 -25.36 -8.40 -2.45
C ALA A 83 -24.41 -7.96 -3.57
N LEU A 84 -24.50 -8.59 -4.74
CA LEU A 84 -23.66 -8.31 -5.91
C LEU A 84 -24.44 -7.61 -7.03
N LYS A 85 -25.69 -7.20 -6.79
CA LYS A 85 -26.56 -6.57 -7.79
C LYS A 85 -25.90 -5.43 -8.57
N PRO A 86 -25.14 -4.49 -7.95
CA PRO A 86 -24.50 -3.42 -8.71
C PRO A 86 -23.56 -3.88 -9.82
N ILE A 87 -22.91 -5.03 -9.67
CA ILE A 87 -22.06 -5.61 -10.73
C ILE A 87 -22.92 -6.10 -11.90
N PHE A 88 -24.06 -6.75 -11.62
CA PHE A 88 -24.96 -7.26 -12.65
C PHE A 88 -25.74 -6.16 -13.35
N ASP A 89 -26.02 -5.03 -12.66
CA ASP A 89 -26.66 -3.85 -13.24
C ASP A 89 -25.72 -3.10 -14.19
N LYS A 90 -24.39 -3.21 -13.97
CA LYS A 90 -23.39 -2.67 -14.87
C LYS A 90 -23.06 -3.69 -15.95
N TYR A 91 -23.41 -3.37 -17.21
CA TYR A 91 -23.10 -4.25 -18.32
C TYR A 91 -21.62 -4.22 -18.64
N TYR A 92 -20.98 -5.39 -18.62
CA TYR A 92 -19.64 -5.63 -19.16
C TYR A 92 -19.75 -6.50 -20.41
N SER A 93 -19.19 -6.02 -21.52
CA SER A 93 -19.04 -6.82 -22.75
C SER A 93 -17.78 -7.65 -22.69
N LEU A 94 -17.65 -8.65 -23.53
CA LEU A 94 -16.40 -9.42 -23.65
C LEU A 94 -15.23 -8.55 -24.08
N ASP A 95 -15.49 -7.48 -24.84
CA ASP A 95 -14.46 -6.55 -25.32
C ASP A 95 -13.91 -5.63 -24.22
N ASP A 96 -14.56 -5.56 -23.05
CA ASP A 96 -14.07 -4.81 -21.89
C ASP A 96 -12.95 -5.56 -21.14
N PHE A 97 -12.84 -6.87 -21.37
CA PHE A 97 -11.81 -7.71 -20.74
C PHE A 97 -10.58 -7.81 -21.62
N GLU A 98 -9.42 -7.75 -21.00
CA GLU A 98 -8.14 -7.96 -21.66
C GLU A 98 -8.05 -9.39 -22.21
N VAL A 99 -7.36 -9.55 -23.35
CA VAL A 99 -7.10 -10.86 -23.94
C VAL A 99 -6.29 -11.71 -22.96
N GLU A 100 -6.73 -12.95 -22.72
CA GLU A 100 -6.01 -13.90 -21.88
C GLU A 100 -4.62 -14.21 -22.47
N ALA A 101 -3.59 -13.88 -21.70
CA ALA A 101 -2.19 -14.08 -22.08
C ALA A 101 -1.36 -14.61 -20.91
N GLY A 102 -2.01 -15.25 -19.91
CA GLY A 102 -1.37 -15.79 -18.71
C GLY A 102 -1.02 -14.72 -17.68
N GLN A 103 -1.71 -13.57 -17.69
CA GLN A 103 -1.51 -12.53 -16.70
C GLN A 103 -1.89 -13.05 -15.29
N THR A 104 -1.02 -12.80 -14.34
CA THR A 104 -1.24 -13.14 -12.94
C THR A 104 -2.01 -12.05 -12.18
N ASP A 105 -2.02 -10.81 -12.74
CA ASP A 105 -2.70 -9.65 -12.16
C ASP A 105 -2.89 -8.53 -13.21
N GLY A 106 -3.55 -7.42 -12.83
CA GLY A 106 -3.62 -6.19 -13.62
C GLY A 106 -4.79 -6.11 -14.61
N THR A 107 -5.64 -7.13 -14.72
CA THR A 107 -6.78 -7.14 -15.66
C THR A 107 -8.09 -6.70 -14.99
N LEU A 108 -9.11 -6.38 -15.80
CA LEU A 108 -10.46 -6.10 -15.31
C LEU A 108 -11.03 -7.25 -14.49
N ALA A 109 -10.78 -8.50 -14.90
CA ALA A 109 -11.23 -9.68 -14.17
C ALA A 109 -10.66 -9.71 -12.74
N HIS A 110 -9.36 -9.45 -12.58
CA HIS A 110 -8.71 -9.38 -11.27
C HIS A 110 -9.25 -8.22 -10.40
N ALA A 111 -9.56 -7.07 -11.01
CA ALA A 111 -10.15 -5.95 -10.28
C ALA A 111 -11.59 -6.24 -9.84
N LEU A 112 -12.40 -6.89 -10.71
CA LEU A 112 -13.76 -7.32 -10.37
C LEU A 112 -13.77 -8.31 -9.22
N GLU A 113 -12.85 -9.26 -9.21
CA GLU A 113 -12.70 -10.21 -8.12
C GLU A 113 -12.43 -9.51 -6.77
N ARG A 114 -11.55 -8.50 -6.78
CA ARG A 114 -11.17 -7.73 -5.58
C ARG A 114 -12.25 -6.78 -5.06
N ILE A 115 -13.14 -6.29 -5.92
CA ILE A 115 -14.17 -5.33 -5.52
C ILE A 115 -15.40 -6.01 -4.87
N LEU A 116 -15.59 -7.33 -5.06
CA LEU A 116 -16.78 -8.05 -4.58
C LEU A 116 -17.10 -7.82 -3.09
N PRO A 117 -16.13 -7.91 -2.16
CA PRO A 117 -16.36 -7.68 -0.74
C PRO A 117 -16.95 -6.30 -0.45
N PHE A 118 -16.38 -5.27 -1.06
CA PHE A 118 -16.78 -3.87 -0.83
C PHE A 118 -18.17 -3.56 -1.39
N ILE A 119 -18.55 -4.18 -2.50
CA ILE A 119 -19.91 -4.08 -3.05
C ILE A 119 -20.90 -4.80 -2.15
N CYS A 120 -20.56 -5.98 -1.65
CA CYS A 120 -21.37 -6.74 -0.70
C CYS A 120 -21.67 -5.90 0.56
N GLU A 121 -20.65 -5.31 1.16
CA GLU A 121 -20.79 -4.46 2.35
C GLU A 121 -21.60 -3.20 2.06
N LYS A 122 -21.38 -2.54 0.91
CA LYS A 122 -22.18 -1.38 0.47
C LYS A 122 -23.67 -1.71 0.35
N GLN A 123 -24.02 -2.93 -0.07
CA GLN A 123 -25.40 -3.38 -0.14
C GLN A 123 -25.99 -3.75 1.24
N GLY A 124 -25.22 -3.58 2.32
CA GLY A 124 -25.64 -3.83 3.69
C GLY A 124 -25.60 -5.31 4.09
N PHE A 125 -24.87 -6.12 3.34
CA PHE A 125 -24.64 -7.53 3.66
C PHE A 125 -23.26 -7.74 4.26
N GLU A 126 -23.11 -8.85 4.98
CA GLU A 126 -21.84 -9.26 5.56
C GLU A 126 -21.11 -10.27 4.68
N GLN A 127 -19.78 -10.27 4.78
CA GLN A 127 -18.93 -11.27 4.14
C GLN A 127 -18.38 -12.24 5.18
N PHE A 128 -18.22 -13.49 4.79
CA PHE A 128 -17.72 -14.56 5.64
C PHE A 128 -16.62 -15.36 4.96
N ILE A 129 -15.57 -15.68 5.72
CA ILE A 129 -14.43 -16.46 5.25
C ILE A 129 -14.50 -17.84 5.92
N LEU A 130 -14.46 -18.89 5.12
CA LEU A 130 -14.41 -20.27 5.60
C LEU A 130 -12.95 -20.71 5.74
N SER A 131 -12.55 -21.06 6.97
CA SER A 131 -11.24 -21.65 7.23
C SER A 131 -11.39 -23.14 7.56
N PRO A 132 -10.79 -24.03 6.79
CA PRO A 132 -10.87 -25.48 7.06
C PRO A 132 -10.09 -25.91 8.31
N MET A 133 -9.13 -25.11 8.79
CA MET A 133 -8.32 -25.45 9.97
C MET A 133 -9.00 -25.17 11.32
N GLU A 134 -10.04 -24.38 11.34
CA GLU A 134 -10.77 -24.05 12.57
C GLU A 134 -12.15 -24.69 12.49
N GLU A 135 -12.26 -25.96 12.88
CA GLU A 135 -13.53 -26.71 12.94
C GLU A 135 -14.79 -25.84 12.71
N GLN A 136 -15.17 -25.64 11.45
CA GLN A 136 -16.40 -25.00 10.98
C GLN A 136 -16.65 -23.54 11.45
N LYS A 137 -15.66 -22.79 11.89
CA LYS A 137 -15.89 -21.41 12.29
C LYS A 137 -15.73 -20.47 11.12
N VAL A 138 -16.86 -19.94 10.72
CA VAL A 138 -16.98 -18.79 9.85
C VAL A 138 -16.43 -17.57 10.59
N LYS A 139 -15.47 -16.88 10.01
CA LYS A 139 -14.92 -15.67 10.59
C LYS A 139 -15.13 -14.48 9.66
N GLN A 140 -15.52 -13.38 10.26
CA GLN A 140 -15.52 -12.09 9.61
C GLN A 140 -14.13 -11.73 9.06
N HIS A 141 -14.09 -10.99 8.02
CA HIS A 141 -13.08 -10.67 7.01
C HIS A 141 -11.68 -10.20 7.43
N LYS A 142 -11.31 -10.17 8.71
CA LYS A 142 -9.99 -9.67 9.15
C LYS A 142 -9.00 -10.75 9.61
N SER A 143 -9.31 -12.00 9.46
CA SER A 143 -8.54 -13.08 10.07
C SER A 143 -8.14 -14.12 9.05
N THR A 144 -7.12 -13.83 8.25
CA THR A 144 -6.53 -14.81 7.33
C THR A 144 -5.31 -15.48 7.92
N LEU A 145 -5.00 -16.69 7.43
CA LEU A 145 -3.79 -17.42 7.79
C LEU A 145 -2.54 -16.62 7.47
N ALA A 146 -2.49 -15.95 6.29
CA ALA A 146 -1.34 -15.17 5.87
C ALA A 146 -0.98 -14.04 6.84
N PHE A 147 -1.98 -13.32 7.37
CA PHE A 147 -1.72 -12.28 8.37
C PHE A 147 -1.28 -12.87 9.70
N LYS A 148 -1.84 -14.02 10.11
CA LYS A 148 -1.38 -14.72 11.32
C LYS A 148 0.08 -15.17 11.21
N GLU A 149 0.49 -15.68 10.06
CA GLU A 149 1.88 -16.08 9.83
C GLU A 149 2.82 -14.86 9.80
N TYR A 150 2.40 -13.76 9.18
CA TYR A 150 3.17 -12.51 9.20
C TYR A 150 3.46 -12.03 10.63
N PHE A 151 2.45 -12.02 11.51
CA PHE A 151 2.61 -11.57 12.90
C PHE A 151 3.40 -12.55 13.79
N LYS A 152 3.71 -13.75 13.32
CA LYS A 152 4.63 -14.68 14.02
C LYS A 152 6.10 -14.39 13.72
N LEU A 153 6.41 -13.67 12.62
CA LEU A 153 7.77 -13.27 12.29
C LEU A 153 8.24 -12.21 13.26
N ASP A 154 9.19 -12.55 14.11
CA ASP A 154 9.87 -11.58 14.94
C ASP A 154 11.10 -10.99 14.23
N LYS A 155 11.63 -9.93 14.80
CA LYS A 155 12.81 -9.25 14.30
C LYS A 155 14.03 -10.15 14.13
N GLN A 156 14.24 -11.10 15.04
CA GLN A 156 15.38 -12.00 15.01
C GLN A 156 15.25 -12.98 13.84
N ALA A 157 14.05 -13.52 13.63
CA ALA A 157 13.78 -14.39 12.48
C ALA A 157 14.03 -13.65 11.16
N LEU A 158 13.62 -12.38 11.06
CA LEU A 158 13.87 -11.56 9.87
C LEU A 158 15.38 -11.33 9.64
N ILE A 159 16.14 -11.01 10.71
CA ILE A 159 17.60 -10.86 10.61
C ILE A 159 18.24 -12.16 10.13
N MET A 160 17.85 -13.30 10.69
CA MET A 160 18.39 -14.61 10.29
C MET A 160 18.11 -14.90 8.82
N GLU A 161 16.91 -14.67 8.34
CA GLU A 161 16.52 -14.89 6.96
C GLU A 161 17.27 -13.97 6.00
N LEU A 162 17.32 -12.66 6.28
CA LEU A 162 18.03 -11.70 5.45
C LEU A 162 19.56 -11.92 5.46
N SER A 163 20.11 -12.46 6.54
CA SER A 163 21.55 -12.73 6.65
C SER A 163 22.05 -13.81 5.69
N GLN A 164 21.14 -14.58 5.08
CA GLN A 164 21.49 -15.57 4.05
C GLN A 164 21.92 -14.93 2.72
N TYR A 165 21.59 -13.64 2.52
CA TYR A 165 21.93 -12.89 1.32
C TYR A 165 23.17 -12.01 1.54
N GLU A 166 23.92 -11.75 0.49
CA GLU A 166 25.11 -10.88 0.53
C GLU A 166 24.72 -9.40 0.36
N ILE A 167 23.69 -9.14 -0.43
CA ILE A 167 23.23 -7.82 -0.81
C ILE A 167 21.79 -7.66 -0.37
N ILE A 168 21.55 -6.71 0.52
CA ILE A 168 20.22 -6.39 1.03
C ILE A 168 19.86 -4.97 0.58
N SER A 169 18.78 -4.85 -0.16
CA SER A 169 18.18 -3.57 -0.51
C SER A 169 17.02 -3.26 0.42
N PHE A 170 16.93 -2.04 0.91
CA PHE A 170 15.77 -1.56 1.66
C PHE A 170 15.09 -0.42 0.89
N ASP A 171 13.76 -0.48 0.83
CA ASP A 171 12.99 0.74 0.64
C ASP A 171 13.18 1.67 1.86
N ILE A 172 12.82 2.94 1.71
CA ILE A 172 13.10 3.97 2.70
C ILE A 172 11.84 4.34 3.48
N PHE A 173 10.83 4.88 2.78
CA PHE A 173 9.60 5.37 3.39
C PHE A 173 8.69 4.21 3.78
N ASP A 174 8.07 4.32 4.96
CA ASP A 174 7.23 3.26 5.53
C ASP A 174 7.91 1.90 5.71
N THR A 175 9.21 1.82 5.39
CA THR A 175 10.09 0.66 5.60
C THR A 175 11.14 0.93 6.68
N LEU A 176 12.10 1.86 6.48
CA LEU A 176 13.11 2.22 7.48
C LEU A 176 12.68 3.39 8.36
N PHE A 177 11.97 4.33 7.81
CA PHE A 177 11.31 5.39 8.56
C PHE A 177 9.92 5.69 8.00
N THR A 178 9.11 6.32 8.78
CA THR A 178 7.75 6.70 8.42
C THR A 178 7.51 8.17 8.72
N ARG A 179 6.40 8.71 8.27
CA ARG A 179 5.92 10.03 8.64
C ARG A 179 5.03 9.95 9.87
N SER A 180 5.08 10.97 10.74
CA SER A 180 4.12 11.10 11.85
C SER A 180 2.73 11.53 11.37
N VAL A 181 2.26 10.99 10.24
CA VAL A 181 0.91 11.09 9.70
C VAL A 181 0.49 9.72 9.19
N VAL A 182 -0.81 9.46 9.12
CA VAL A 182 -1.33 8.15 8.67
C VAL A 182 -1.22 8.00 7.15
N ASP A 183 -1.60 9.03 6.40
CA ASP A 183 -1.49 9.03 4.94
C ASP A 183 -0.38 10.02 4.53
N PRO A 184 0.57 9.62 3.67
CA PRO A 184 1.63 10.51 3.19
C PRO A 184 1.12 11.83 2.61
N ASP A 185 -0.05 11.82 1.97
CA ASP A 185 -0.68 13.01 1.39
C ASP A 185 -1.17 14.03 2.44
N ASP A 186 -1.28 13.64 3.72
CA ASP A 186 -1.68 14.55 4.79
C ASP A 186 -0.63 15.63 5.06
N VAL A 187 0.61 15.41 4.61
CA VAL A 187 1.66 16.44 4.58
C VAL A 187 1.17 17.67 3.77
N PHE A 188 0.47 17.46 2.68
CA PHE A 188 -0.05 18.56 1.85
C PHE A 188 -1.25 19.28 2.50
N ASP A 189 -2.00 18.58 3.33
CA ASP A 189 -3.04 19.21 4.14
C ASP A 189 -2.43 20.08 5.26
N LEU A 190 -1.34 19.62 5.88
CA LEU A 190 -0.54 20.44 6.80
C LEU A 190 0.03 21.69 6.11
N MET A 191 0.50 21.54 4.87
CA MET A 191 0.96 22.67 4.06
C MET A 191 -0.17 23.68 3.81
N SER A 192 -1.41 23.23 3.55
CA SER A 192 -2.57 24.11 3.40
C SER A 192 -2.78 25.01 4.63
N GLU A 193 -2.68 24.43 5.83
CA GLU A 193 -2.80 25.17 7.09
C GLU A 193 -1.62 26.14 7.31
N ALA A 194 -0.40 25.72 6.98
CA ALA A 194 0.80 26.55 7.09
C ALA A 194 0.74 27.75 6.11
N ILE A 195 0.28 27.53 4.90
CA ILE A 195 0.07 28.59 3.90
C ILE A 195 -0.96 29.61 4.39
N TYR A 196 -2.08 29.13 4.93
CA TYR A 196 -3.09 30.02 5.49
C TYR A 196 -2.52 30.88 6.65
N LYS A 197 -1.81 30.26 7.60
CA LYS A 197 -1.22 30.96 8.73
C LYS A 197 -0.16 31.99 8.32
N LYS A 198 0.68 31.67 7.33
CA LYS A 198 1.83 32.52 6.96
C LYS A 198 1.47 33.60 5.94
N TYR A 199 0.62 33.26 4.96
CA TYR A 199 0.33 34.12 3.81
C TYR A 199 -1.12 34.58 3.73
N ASN A 200 -1.96 34.13 4.67
CA ASN A 200 -3.41 34.40 4.68
C ASN A 200 -4.10 33.99 3.36
N LYS A 201 -3.62 32.91 2.73
CA LYS A 201 -4.17 32.34 1.50
C LYS A 201 -4.91 31.04 1.83
N LYS A 202 -6.21 30.99 1.56
CA LYS A 202 -7.02 29.78 1.72
C LYS A 202 -6.96 28.98 0.42
N VAL A 203 -6.20 27.88 0.40
CA VAL A 203 -6.01 27.02 -0.76
C VAL A 203 -6.18 25.55 -0.39
N ASP A 204 -6.53 24.75 -1.36
CA ASP A 204 -6.38 23.29 -1.28
C ASP A 204 -5.03 22.92 -1.89
N PHE A 205 -3.99 22.98 -1.04
CA PHE A 205 -2.61 22.75 -1.49
C PHE A 205 -2.42 21.32 -1.97
N LYS A 206 -3.08 20.33 -1.37
CA LYS A 206 -3.01 18.92 -1.78
C LYS A 206 -3.38 18.75 -3.25
N THR A 207 -4.52 19.30 -3.65
CA THR A 207 -4.96 19.27 -5.06
C THR A 207 -4.00 19.97 -6.00
N LEU A 208 -3.53 21.18 -5.62
CA LEU A 208 -2.59 21.95 -6.43
C LEU A 208 -1.24 21.22 -6.58
N ARG A 209 -0.73 20.65 -5.49
CA ARG A 209 0.55 19.95 -5.43
C ARG A 209 0.53 18.67 -6.28
N LYS A 210 -0.53 17.86 -6.16
CA LYS A 210 -0.69 16.63 -6.96
C LYS A 210 -0.85 16.93 -8.46
N LYS A 211 -1.57 17.99 -8.79
CA LYS A 211 -1.67 18.45 -10.18
C LYS A 211 -0.31 18.86 -10.73
N ALA A 212 0.44 19.67 -9.98
CA ALA A 212 1.76 20.12 -10.38
C ALA A 212 2.76 18.95 -10.52
N GLU A 213 2.65 17.93 -9.67
CA GLU A 213 3.43 16.70 -9.78
C GLU A 213 3.09 15.93 -11.05
N ALA A 214 1.82 15.71 -11.35
CA ALA A 214 1.40 15.04 -12.57
C ALA A 214 1.93 15.77 -13.84
N GLU A 215 1.79 17.11 -13.89
CA GLU A 215 2.34 17.93 -14.99
C GLU A 215 3.87 17.86 -15.07
N ALA A 216 4.57 17.72 -13.95
CA ALA A 216 6.03 17.59 -13.92
C ALA A 216 6.46 16.20 -14.40
N VAL A 217 5.71 15.14 -14.03
CA VAL A 217 5.96 13.76 -14.48
C VAL A 217 5.76 13.64 -15.99
N GLU A 218 4.72 14.26 -16.55
CA GLU A 218 4.49 14.28 -18.01
C GLU A 218 5.70 14.85 -18.80
N GLU A 219 6.46 15.79 -18.21
CA GLU A 219 7.60 16.43 -18.88
C GLU A 219 8.94 15.77 -18.58
N ASN A 220 9.11 15.19 -17.39
CA ASN A 220 10.41 14.74 -16.90
C ASN A 220 10.46 13.24 -16.60
N GLU A 221 9.32 12.55 -16.70
CA GLU A 221 9.19 11.12 -16.41
C GLU A 221 9.82 10.75 -15.04
N ALA A 222 10.65 9.72 -14.99
CA ALA A 222 11.32 9.26 -13.78
C ALA A 222 12.32 10.28 -13.19
N PHE A 223 12.85 11.24 -13.98
CA PHE A 223 13.70 12.32 -13.47
C PHE A 223 12.95 13.43 -12.73
N THR A 224 11.65 13.30 -12.54
CA THR A 224 10.85 14.28 -11.82
C THR A 224 11.36 14.48 -10.40
N ASN A 225 11.73 15.72 -10.08
CA ASN A 225 12.19 16.10 -8.75
C ASN A 225 11.37 17.27 -8.18
N ILE A 226 11.58 17.56 -6.91
CA ILE A 226 10.84 18.61 -6.21
C ILE A 226 10.93 19.99 -6.89
N SER A 227 12.06 20.32 -7.52
CA SER A 227 12.20 21.59 -8.22
C SER A 227 11.38 21.66 -9.50
N HIS A 228 11.22 20.56 -10.23
CA HIS A 228 10.32 20.47 -11.38
C HIS A 228 8.86 20.69 -10.95
N ILE A 229 8.44 20.05 -9.86
CA ILE A 229 7.10 20.18 -9.30
C ILE A 229 6.80 21.62 -8.89
N TYR A 230 7.72 22.25 -8.15
CA TYR A 230 7.55 23.65 -7.74
C TYR A 230 7.71 24.65 -8.89
N GLY A 231 8.40 24.26 -9.96
CA GLY A 231 8.41 24.99 -11.22
C GLY A 231 7.01 25.05 -11.87
N LYS A 232 6.20 23.99 -11.73
CA LYS A 232 4.79 24.02 -12.14
C LYS A 232 3.94 24.87 -11.19
N LEU A 233 4.10 24.69 -9.88
CA LEU A 233 3.40 25.49 -8.87
C LEU A 233 3.66 26.99 -8.98
N SER A 234 4.84 27.41 -9.45
CA SER A 234 5.17 28.83 -9.65
C SER A 234 4.24 29.55 -10.66
N LYS A 235 3.53 28.80 -11.50
CA LYS A 235 2.55 29.31 -12.46
C LYS A 235 1.14 29.50 -11.86
N ASP A 236 0.92 29.02 -10.63
CA ASP A 236 -0.37 29.20 -9.96
C ASP A 236 -0.59 30.66 -9.58
N LYS A 237 -1.81 31.19 -9.87
CA LYS A 237 -2.15 32.60 -9.66
C LYS A 237 -2.26 32.99 -8.19
N THR A 238 -2.48 32.05 -7.30
CA THR A 238 -2.77 32.29 -5.87
C THR A 238 -1.53 32.18 -5.01
N ILE A 239 -0.69 31.17 -5.29
CA ILE A 239 0.48 30.79 -4.46
C ILE A 239 1.81 30.78 -5.22
N GLY A 240 1.79 30.97 -6.54
CA GLY A 240 2.99 30.84 -7.38
C GLY A 240 4.13 31.77 -6.99
N GLU A 241 3.81 32.98 -6.52
CA GLU A 241 4.80 33.95 -6.00
C GLU A 241 5.60 33.41 -4.78
N PHE A 242 5.04 32.44 -4.05
CA PHE A 242 5.63 31.81 -2.88
C PHE A 242 6.29 30.47 -3.19
N ALA A 243 6.30 29.99 -4.43
CA ALA A 243 6.69 28.63 -4.78
C ALA A 243 8.02 28.19 -4.19
N THR A 244 9.06 29.03 -4.23
CA THR A 244 10.37 28.71 -3.65
C THR A 244 10.26 28.52 -2.13
N ALA A 245 9.60 29.45 -1.43
CA ALA A 245 9.43 29.37 0.01
C ALA A 245 8.53 28.18 0.43
N LEU A 246 7.57 27.78 -0.40
CA LEU A 246 6.71 26.63 -0.18
C LEU A 246 7.49 25.33 -0.41
N LYS A 247 8.41 25.28 -1.38
CA LYS A 247 9.31 24.15 -1.57
C LYS A 247 10.15 23.90 -0.31
N ASP A 248 10.78 24.94 0.20
CA ASP A 248 11.62 24.83 1.40
C ASP A 248 10.77 24.42 2.62
N MET A 249 9.54 24.88 2.70
CA MET A 249 8.59 24.52 3.75
C MET A 249 8.17 23.04 3.66
N GLU A 250 7.93 22.50 2.46
CA GLU A 250 7.61 21.07 2.26
C GLU A 250 8.78 20.21 2.70
N ILE A 251 10.01 20.54 2.26
CA ILE A 251 11.23 19.82 2.65
C ILE A 251 11.44 19.84 4.18
N ASP A 252 11.27 20.99 4.82
CA ASP A 252 11.40 21.13 6.26
C ASP A 252 10.33 20.35 7.03
N LEU A 253 9.10 20.32 6.49
CA LEU A 253 8.00 19.56 7.08
C LEU A 253 8.23 18.05 6.95
N GLU A 254 8.63 17.56 5.78
CA GLU A 254 9.01 16.16 5.56
C GLU A 254 10.10 15.73 6.53
N TYR A 255 11.16 16.55 6.68
CA TYR A 255 12.23 16.28 7.64
C TYR A 255 11.70 16.24 9.09
N LYS A 256 10.81 17.16 9.48
CA LYS A 256 10.25 17.20 10.83
C LYS A 256 9.39 16.00 11.15
N LEU A 257 8.59 15.55 10.19
CA LEU A 257 7.64 14.46 10.35
C LEU A 257 8.29 13.07 10.30
N CYS A 258 9.48 12.91 9.70
CA CYS A 258 10.10 11.60 9.61
C CYS A 258 10.51 11.06 11.00
N GLN A 259 10.19 9.79 11.24
CA GLN A 259 10.44 9.04 12.48
C GLN A 259 11.02 7.66 12.12
N PRO A 260 12.00 7.13 12.87
CA PRO A 260 12.57 5.82 12.59
C PRO A 260 11.56 4.71 12.90
N ARG A 261 11.44 3.71 12.03
CA ARG A 261 10.84 2.43 12.38
C ARG A 261 11.87 1.61 13.16
N LYS A 262 11.81 1.68 14.48
CA LYS A 262 12.86 1.18 15.39
C LYS A 262 13.28 -0.25 15.09
N ASP A 263 12.33 -1.17 14.93
CA ASP A 263 12.63 -2.57 14.66
C ASP A 263 13.35 -2.75 13.32
N MET A 264 12.94 -2.02 12.29
CA MET A 264 13.58 -2.09 10.97
C MET A 264 14.96 -1.44 10.94
N VAL A 265 15.16 -0.36 11.70
CA VAL A 265 16.49 0.26 11.90
C VAL A 265 17.42 -0.69 12.66
N GLU A 266 16.91 -1.46 13.62
CA GLU A 266 17.69 -2.49 14.31
C GLU A 266 18.05 -3.65 13.38
N VAL A 267 17.11 -4.12 12.52
CA VAL A 267 17.39 -5.13 11.48
C VAL A 267 18.49 -4.62 10.53
N TYR A 268 18.32 -3.41 10.00
CA TYR A 268 19.34 -2.76 9.16
C TYR A 268 20.71 -2.72 9.85
N SER A 269 20.77 -2.26 11.10
CA SER A 269 22.01 -2.10 11.85
C SER A 269 22.70 -3.45 12.14
N ALA A 270 21.92 -4.50 12.41
CA ALA A 270 22.42 -5.85 12.60
C ALA A 270 23.09 -6.39 11.33
N LEU A 271 22.42 -6.25 10.17
CA LEU A 271 22.94 -6.69 8.87
C LEU A 271 24.23 -5.94 8.48
N LYS A 272 24.28 -4.62 8.69
CA LYS A 272 25.52 -3.84 8.50
C LYS A 272 26.64 -4.32 9.42
N SER A 273 26.34 -4.63 10.69
CA SER A 273 27.32 -5.16 11.65
C SER A 273 27.85 -6.55 11.25
N MET A 274 27.06 -7.33 10.51
CA MET A 274 27.46 -8.62 9.93
C MET A 274 28.31 -8.46 8.64
N GLY A 275 28.57 -7.21 8.20
CA GLY A 275 29.36 -6.93 6.99
C GLY A 275 28.60 -7.10 5.68
N LYS A 276 27.26 -7.12 5.72
CA LYS A 276 26.44 -7.21 4.51
C LYS A 276 26.51 -5.92 3.69
N THR A 277 26.41 -6.05 2.38
CA THR A 277 26.21 -4.91 1.49
C THR A 277 24.75 -4.44 1.60
N VAL A 278 24.55 -3.21 2.02
CA VAL A 278 23.20 -2.65 2.19
C VAL A 278 23.03 -1.44 1.29
N ILE A 279 22.07 -1.53 0.38
CA ILE A 279 21.68 -0.43 -0.51
C ILE A 279 20.28 0.07 -0.14
N LEU A 280 20.02 1.33 -0.41
CA LEU A 280 18.74 1.97 -0.17
C LEU A 280 18.14 2.39 -1.51
N THR A 281 16.88 2.05 -1.76
CA THR A 281 16.23 2.26 -3.07
C THR A 281 14.85 2.86 -2.85
N SER A 282 14.57 4.04 -3.43
CA SER A 282 13.26 4.69 -3.26
C SER A 282 12.79 5.42 -4.51
N ASP A 283 11.49 5.28 -4.81
CA ASP A 283 10.80 6.15 -5.76
C ASP A 283 10.46 7.46 -5.06
N MET A 284 11.30 8.49 -5.26
CA MET A 284 11.17 9.75 -4.53
C MET A 284 11.62 10.96 -5.35
N TYR A 285 10.89 12.07 -5.20
CA TYR A 285 11.20 13.35 -5.84
C TYR A 285 12.17 14.23 -5.05
N LEU A 286 12.51 13.88 -3.81
CA LEU A 286 13.52 14.59 -3.00
C LEU A 286 14.91 14.14 -3.40
N SER A 287 15.86 15.08 -3.43
CA SER A 287 17.26 14.79 -3.79
C SER A 287 18.01 14.02 -2.70
N LYS A 288 19.12 13.37 -3.08
CA LYS A 288 20.01 12.63 -2.17
C LYS A 288 20.37 13.39 -0.87
N PRO A 289 20.75 14.70 -0.89
CA PRO A 289 21.05 15.41 0.35
C PRO A 289 19.89 15.47 1.33
N HIS A 290 18.64 15.66 0.86
CA HIS A 290 17.46 15.70 1.71
C HIS A 290 17.17 14.33 2.32
N ILE A 291 17.20 13.27 1.49
CA ILE A 291 16.98 11.91 1.97
C ILE A 291 18.09 11.47 2.93
N ALA A 292 19.36 11.79 2.63
CA ALA A 292 20.47 11.48 3.55
C ALA A 292 20.32 12.16 4.91
N ALA A 293 19.83 13.41 4.96
CA ALA A 293 19.56 14.11 6.21
C ALA A 293 18.43 13.41 7.01
N MET A 294 17.35 12.95 6.34
CA MET A 294 16.27 12.21 6.98
C MET A 294 16.75 10.85 7.50
N LEU A 295 17.51 10.11 6.69
CA LEU A 295 18.12 8.83 7.08
C LEU A 295 19.00 9.00 8.31
N HIS A 296 19.87 10.01 8.31
CA HIS A 296 20.74 10.31 9.47
C HIS A 296 19.91 10.63 10.74
N LYS A 297 18.86 11.44 10.62
CA LYS A 297 17.93 11.72 11.71
C LYS A 297 17.30 10.44 12.27
N CYS A 298 17.00 9.48 11.39
CA CYS A 298 16.40 8.21 11.73
C CYS A 298 17.42 7.10 12.06
N HIS A 299 18.66 7.46 12.36
CA HIS A 299 19.76 6.54 12.75
C HIS A 299 20.15 5.54 11.65
N VAL A 300 19.86 5.83 10.39
CA VAL A 300 20.32 5.06 9.22
C VAL A 300 21.51 5.79 8.61
N SER A 301 22.69 5.26 8.85
CA SER A 301 23.97 5.76 8.33
C SER A 301 24.82 4.58 7.88
N TYR A 302 25.82 4.76 7.04
CA TYR A 302 26.73 3.70 6.59
C TYR A 302 26.11 2.68 5.63
N TYR A 303 25.15 3.07 4.78
CA TYR A 303 24.72 2.30 3.62
C TYR A 303 25.77 2.36 2.50
N ASP A 304 25.79 1.33 1.66
CA ASP A 304 26.80 1.24 0.57
C ASP A 304 26.37 2.04 -0.65
N ASP A 305 25.08 2.14 -0.94
CA ASP A 305 24.53 2.98 -2.00
C ASP A 305 23.15 3.54 -1.64
N LEU A 306 22.77 4.66 -2.30
CA LEU A 306 21.47 5.30 -2.19
C LEU A 306 20.98 5.61 -3.62
N ILE A 307 19.97 4.87 -4.05
CA ILE A 307 19.42 4.90 -5.40
C ILE A 307 18.02 5.53 -5.34
N LEU A 308 17.87 6.73 -5.91
CA LEU A 308 16.62 7.47 -5.95
C LEU A 308 16.13 7.62 -7.39
N SER A 309 14.85 7.31 -7.64
CA SER A 309 14.27 7.37 -8.98
C SER A 309 14.52 8.70 -9.70
N CYS A 310 14.34 9.82 -9.01
CA CYS A 310 14.55 11.15 -9.59
C CYS A 310 16.01 11.48 -9.97
N GLU A 311 16.97 10.72 -9.47
CA GLU A 311 18.41 10.90 -9.76
C GLU A 311 18.90 9.98 -10.89
N VAL A 312 18.36 8.75 -10.93
CA VAL A 312 18.80 7.73 -11.90
C VAL A 312 17.90 7.65 -13.14
N GLY A 313 16.72 8.28 -13.11
CA GLY A 313 15.76 8.26 -14.22
C GLY A 313 15.10 6.91 -14.45
N ALA A 314 14.96 6.11 -13.39
CA ALA A 314 14.35 4.79 -13.41
C ALA A 314 13.46 4.61 -12.17
N ARG A 315 12.41 3.78 -12.25
CA ARG A 315 11.40 3.63 -11.20
C ARG A 315 11.23 2.18 -10.76
N LYS A 316 10.79 2.00 -9.53
CA LYS A 316 10.44 0.67 -8.99
C LYS A 316 9.12 0.16 -9.59
N ASP A 317 8.13 1.05 -9.78
CA ASP A 317 6.77 0.71 -10.19
C ASP A 317 6.65 0.23 -11.64
N ASP A 318 7.62 0.54 -12.51
CA ASP A 318 7.74 0.02 -13.88
C ASP A 318 8.85 -1.03 -14.04
N GLY A 319 9.63 -1.25 -12.99
CA GLY A 319 10.71 -2.24 -12.95
C GLY A 319 12.06 -1.74 -13.44
N SER A 320 12.15 -0.58 -14.08
CA SER A 320 13.39 -0.07 -14.72
C SER A 320 14.52 0.16 -13.71
N ILE A 321 14.23 0.54 -12.47
CA ILE A 321 15.26 0.73 -11.45
C ILE A 321 15.92 -0.61 -11.06
N TRP A 322 15.17 -1.70 -11.10
CA TRP A 322 15.69 -3.03 -10.81
C TRP A 322 16.64 -3.53 -11.88
N GLU A 323 16.33 -3.25 -13.16
CA GLU A 323 17.25 -3.55 -14.28
C GLU A 323 18.58 -2.85 -14.06
N LEU A 324 18.57 -1.54 -13.75
CA LEU A 324 19.76 -0.75 -13.47
C LEU A 324 20.53 -1.27 -12.25
N ILE A 325 19.85 -1.66 -11.16
CA ILE A 325 20.50 -2.22 -9.97
C ILE A 325 21.20 -3.53 -10.31
N PHE A 326 20.56 -4.41 -11.09
CA PHE A 326 21.11 -5.71 -11.43
C PHE A 326 22.25 -5.68 -12.46
N GLU A 327 22.53 -4.55 -13.08
CA GLU A 327 23.78 -4.35 -13.82
C GLU A 327 25.03 -4.36 -12.91
N HIS A 328 24.85 -4.00 -11.62
CA HIS A 328 25.92 -3.86 -10.65
C HIS A 328 25.85 -4.88 -9.51
N TYR A 329 24.68 -5.38 -9.21
CA TYR A 329 24.40 -6.27 -8.07
C TYR A 329 23.78 -7.59 -8.57
N PRO A 330 24.45 -8.75 -8.46
CA PRO A 330 23.94 -10.02 -8.95
C PRO A 330 22.63 -10.45 -8.24
N LYS A 331 21.63 -10.85 -9.02
CA LYS A 331 20.29 -11.21 -8.53
C LYS A 331 20.30 -12.38 -7.54
N GLU A 332 21.19 -13.35 -7.74
CA GLU A 332 21.30 -14.58 -6.94
C GLU A 332 21.73 -14.35 -5.49
N TYR A 333 22.38 -13.21 -5.21
CA TYR A 333 22.82 -12.83 -3.85
C TYR A 333 21.99 -11.70 -3.24
N PHE A 334 20.93 -11.29 -3.93
CA PHE A 334 20.18 -10.09 -3.65
C PHE A 334 18.83 -10.40 -3.02
N VAL A 335 18.43 -9.57 -2.06
CA VAL A 335 17.07 -9.54 -1.51
C VAL A 335 16.65 -8.08 -1.30
N HIS A 336 15.37 -7.81 -1.51
CA HIS A 336 14.79 -6.48 -1.22
C HIS A 336 13.80 -6.57 -0.06
N VAL A 337 13.74 -5.51 0.73
CA VAL A 337 12.79 -5.33 1.84
C VAL A 337 12.03 -4.03 1.62
N GLY A 338 10.72 -4.07 1.52
CA GLY A 338 9.89 -2.89 1.32
C GLY A 338 8.44 -3.10 1.70
N ASP A 339 7.65 -2.01 1.73
CA ASP A 339 6.26 -2.05 2.15
C ASP A 339 5.26 -2.04 0.98
N ASN A 340 5.70 -1.64 -0.21
CA ASN A 340 4.83 -1.60 -1.38
C ASN A 340 4.72 -2.98 -2.04
N PHE A 341 3.52 -3.57 -1.96
CA PHE A 341 3.25 -4.92 -2.46
C PHE A 341 3.60 -5.11 -3.94
N ARG A 342 3.43 -4.08 -4.78
CA ARG A 342 3.75 -4.16 -6.20
C ARG A 342 5.21 -3.84 -6.49
N SER A 343 5.64 -2.63 -6.17
CA SER A 343 6.96 -2.12 -6.59
C SER A 343 8.13 -2.77 -5.86
N ASP A 344 7.92 -3.16 -4.58
CA ASP A 344 8.95 -3.78 -3.76
C ASP A 344 8.87 -5.31 -3.71
N SER A 345 7.76 -5.89 -4.17
CA SER A 345 7.57 -7.34 -4.07
C SER A 345 7.15 -7.98 -5.39
N GLN A 346 5.97 -7.69 -5.93
CA GLN A 346 5.47 -8.39 -7.12
C GLN A 346 6.45 -8.29 -8.31
N ILE A 347 6.90 -7.08 -8.64
CA ILE A 347 7.81 -6.86 -9.78
C ILE A 347 9.11 -7.64 -9.61
N LEU A 348 9.66 -7.70 -8.41
CA LEU A 348 10.87 -8.48 -8.12
C LEU A 348 10.61 -9.98 -8.24
N MET A 349 9.52 -10.48 -7.67
CA MET A 349 9.14 -11.89 -7.76
C MET A 349 8.91 -12.33 -9.22
N ASP A 350 8.27 -11.51 -10.04
CA ASP A 350 8.07 -11.76 -11.47
C ASP A 350 9.40 -11.84 -12.23
N ASN A 351 10.45 -11.19 -11.71
CA ASN A 351 11.83 -11.25 -12.22
C ASN A 351 12.70 -12.31 -11.53
N GLY A 352 12.12 -13.20 -10.72
CA GLY A 352 12.82 -14.29 -10.02
C GLY A 352 13.71 -13.82 -8.86
N VAL A 353 13.47 -12.63 -8.34
CA VAL A 353 14.23 -12.04 -7.22
C VAL A 353 13.42 -12.14 -5.93
N LYS A 354 14.07 -12.48 -4.85
CA LYS A 354 13.45 -12.54 -3.52
C LYS A 354 13.16 -11.15 -2.95
N SER A 355 12.00 -11.02 -2.34
CA SER A 355 11.63 -9.83 -1.55
C SER A 355 10.96 -10.22 -0.25
N PHE A 356 11.09 -9.35 0.74
CA PHE A 356 10.36 -9.42 2.01
C PHE A 356 9.46 -8.20 2.14
N THR A 357 8.16 -8.44 2.22
CA THR A 357 7.18 -7.39 2.45
C THR A 357 7.08 -7.08 3.94
N VAL A 358 7.27 -5.83 4.31
CA VAL A 358 6.99 -5.28 5.65
C VAL A 358 5.75 -4.43 5.55
N LEU A 359 4.72 -4.74 6.34
CA LEU A 359 3.50 -3.94 6.31
C LEU A 359 3.78 -2.50 6.76
N SER A 360 3.29 -1.52 6.01
CA SER A 360 3.35 -0.12 6.41
C SER A 360 2.59 0.12 7.71
N PRO A 361 2.87 1.20 8.48
CA PRO A 361 2.13 1.53 9.69
C PRO A 361 0.62 1.64 9.44
N LYS A 362 0.21 2.17 8.28
CA LYS A 362 -1.20 2.25 7.89
C LYS A 362 -1.80 0.86 7.70
N ALA A 363 -1.13 -0.05 6.99
CA ALA A 363 -1.59 -1.42 6.78
C ALA A 363 -1.70 -2.19 8.12
N LEU A 364 -0.76 -1.97 9.04
CA LEU A 364 -0.83 -2.55 10.39
C LEU A 364 -2.06 -2.04 11.16
N LEU A 365 -2.39 -0.74 11.05
CA LEU A 365 -3.57 -0.17 11.67
C LEU A 365 -4.86 -0.72 11.02
N GLU A 366 -4.91 -0.86 9.71
CA GLU A 366 -6.04 -1.45 8.98
C GLU A 366 -6.34 -2.87 9.45
N LEU A 367 -5.32 -3.66 9.76
CA LEU A 367 -5.46 -5.04 10.24
C LEU A 367 -5.73 -5.16 11.74
N SER A 368 -5.57 -4.09 12.51
CA SER A 368 -5.77 -4.09 13.96
C SER A 368 -7.25 -3.92 14.35
N ASP A 369 -7.56 -4.22 15.61
CA ASP A 369 -8.85 -3.90 16.22
C ASP A 369 -9.16 -2.41 16.30
N PHE A 370 -8.15 -1.57 16.06
CA PHE A 370 -8.24 -0.11 16.06
C PHE A 370 -8.44 0.50 14.67
N SER A 371 -8.69 -0.32 13.65
CA SER A 371 -8.87 0.15 12.25
C SER A 371 -9.97 1.21 12.10
N TYR A 372 -10.99 1.21 12.97
CA TYR A 372 -12.04 2.24 13.00
C TYR A 372 -11.50 3.65 13.23
N LEU A 373 -10.29 3.79 13.78
CA LEU A 373 -9.65 5.10 13.99
C LEU A 373 -9.28 5.78 12.66
N LEU A 374 -9.11 5.02 11.58
CA LEU A 374 -8.89 5.57 10.24
C LEU A 374 -10.06 6.43 9.76
N ASP A 375 -11.29 6.08 10.15
CA ASP A 375 -12.47 6.85 9.78
C ASP A 375 -12.36 8.31 10.22
N TYR A 376 -11.74 8.56 11.37
CA TYR A 376 -11.56 9.94 11.90
C TYR A 376 -10.58 10.78 11.08
N THR A 377 -9.72 10.16 10.27
CA THR A 377 -8.80 10.87 9.39
C THR A 377 -9.43 11.20 8.03
N MET A 378 -10.47 10.48 7.63
CA MET A 378 -11.08 10.56 6.31
C MET A 378 -12.52 11.11 6.30
N ASP A 379 -13.23 11.01 7.40
CA ASP A 379 -14.65 11.38 7.50
C ASP A 379 -14.88 12.86 7.12
N SER A 380 -15.69 13.06 6.10
CA SER A 380 -16.04 14.39 5.57
C SER A 380 -16.83 15.27 6.58
N ARG A 381 -17.40 14.67 7.63
CA ARG A 381 -18.05 15.40 8.72
C ARG A 381 -17.06 16.20 9.57
N PHE A 382 -15.77 15.81 9.57
CA PHE A 382 -14.72 16.56 10.24
C PHE A 382 -14.13 17.65 9.31
N THR A 383 -13.75 18.78 9.90
CA THR A 383 -12.99 19.80 9.16
C THR A 383 -11.63 19.25 8.74
N ARG A 384 -11.00 19.84 7.71
CA ARG A 384 -9.63 19.48 7.31
C ARG A 384 -8.68 19.50 8.52
N SER A 385 -8.69 20.58 9.30
CA SER A 385 -7.80 20.72 10.47
C SER A 385 -8.01 19.62 11.50
N MET A 386 -9.25 19.14 11.70
CA MET A 386 -9.52 18.02 12.62
C MET A 386 -8.98 16.70 12.05
N ARG A 387 -9.21 16.43 10.78
CA ARG A 387 -8.68 15.20 10.13
C ARG A 387 -7.16 15.15 10.20
N VAL A 388 -6.50 16.27 9.89
CA VAL A 388 -5.04 16.39 9.98
C VAL A 388 -4.53 16.20 11.41
N ALA A 389 -5.23 16.78 12.42
CA ALA A 389 -4.87 16.57 13.81
C ALA A 389 -5.00 15.09 14.23
N ASN A 390 -6.08 14.42 13.79
CA ASN A 390 -6.26 12.98 14.03
C ASN A 390 -5.16 12.15 13.34
N SER A 391 -4.83 12.47 12.09
CA SER A 391 -3.75 11.81 11.36
C SER A 391 -2.40 11.94 12.06
N LEU A 392 -2.06 13.15 12.55
CA LEU A 392 -0.84 13.38 13.34
C LEU A 392 -0.82 12.58 14.65
N MET A 393 -1.95 12.53 15.36
CA MET A 393 -2.04 11.78 16.62
C MET A 393 -1.85 10.27 16.37
N LEU A 394 -2.53 9.73 15.38
CA LEU A 394 -2.43 8.32 15.02
C LEU A 394 -1.06 7.98 14.44
N GLY A 395 -0.55 8.77 13.50
CA GLY A 395 0.77 8.56 12.91
C GLY A 395 1.90 8.64 13.96
N HIS A 396 1.75 9.44 14.99
CA HIS A 396 2.70 9.47 16.12
C HIS A 396 2.56 8.26 17.03
N ALA A 397 1.35 7.73 17.22
CA ALA A 397 1.10 6.55 18.05
C ALA A 397 1.54 5.24 17.38
N LEU A 398 1.65 5.21 16.05
CA LEU A 398 2.09 4.05 15.26
C LEU A 398 3.62 3.92 15.19
N ASN A 399 4.38 4.86 15.71
CA ASN A 399 5.85 4.89 15.78
C ASN A 399 6.35 4.68 17.21
#